data_9768616a6828a0dee750e9056e6dbb49
#
_entry.id   9768616a6828a0dee750e9056e6dbb49
#
_cell.length_a   1.000
_cell.length_b   1.000
_cell.length_c   1.000
_cell.angle_alpha   90.00
_cell.angle_beta   90.00
_cell.angle_gamma   90.00
#
_symmetry.space_group_name_H-M   'P 1'
#
loop_
_entity.id
_entity.type
_entity.pdbx_description
1 polymer ?
#
loop_
_entity_poly.entity_id
_entity_poly.type
_entity_poly.pdbx_seq_one_letter_code
_entity_poly.pdbx_strand_id
1 'polypeptide(L)'
;MIPKHANVALFIPFNGCPHRCSFCDQKSITGKTYQPTADDVKRTLETALNSLKENSIHSEIAFFGGSFTAIDREYMLSLLDATVPYIDRFKGIRISTRPDCIDNEVLSLLQQYHVTSVELGAQSMSNTVLSMNDRGHTADDVRRACALIKAHGMELGLQMMTGLYQSTSALDVDTAQQFIALRPDTVRIYPTIVMRGTRLGEWYEAGLYQPQSLDEAVALVSRLLVMFEEANIRVIRVGLHDSESLKENRLAGPYHPAFKELCESRIMLDKAAGLLKAKKPGEYTLRVCPKSRSKMTGNKKSNLLALKEMGYQITIIEDEALSVMDIVID
;
A
#
# COMPACT_ATOMS: atom_id res chain seq x y z
N MET A 1 3.44 26.36 -0.34
CA MET A 1 3.36 25.03 0.30
C MET A 1 2.52 24.16 -0.62
N ILE A 2 2.99 22.97 -0.99
CA ILE A 2 2.15 22.00 -1.72
C ILE A 2 1.06 21.54 -0.76
N PRO A 3 -0.24 21.63 -1.15
CA PRO A 3 -1.34 21.20 -0.29
C PRO A 3 -1.16 19.73 0.10
N LYS A 4 -1.28 19.44 1.40
CA LYS A 4 -1.10 18.07 1.89
C LYS A 4 -2.38 17.27 1.59
N HIS A 5 -2.29 16.32 0.66
CA HIS A 5 -3.38 15.37 0.42
C HIS A 5 -3.65 14.53 1.68
N ALA A 6 -4.91 14.39 2.05
CA ALA A 6 -5.34 13.53 3.15
C ALA A 6 -6.59 12.72 2.74
N ASN A 7 -6.78 11.57 3.37
CA ASN A 7 -8.00 10.78 3.24
C ASN A 7 -8.81 10.89 4.54
N VAL A 8 -10.08 11.26 4.42
CA VAL A 8 -11.05 11.14 5.51
C VAL A 8 -11.57 9.71 5.48
N ALA A 9 -10.95 8.84 6.26
CA ALA A 9 -11.18 7.41 6.21
C ALA A 9 -12.47 6.99 6.94
N LEU A 10 -13.37 6.37 6.22
CA LEU A 10 -14.58 5.70 6.69
C LEU A 10 -14.37 4.20 6.52
N PHE A 11 -14.35 3.48 7.63
CA PHE A 11 -14.00 2.07 7.62
C PHE A 11 -15.24 1.18 7.66
N ILE A 12 -15.38 0.28 6.67
CA ILE A 12 -16.51 -0.66 6.53
C ILE A 12 -15.95 -2.08 6.70
N PRO A 13 -15.91 -2.61 7.95
CA PRO A 13 -15.31 -3.91 8.22
C PRO A 13 -16.19 -5.06 7.73
N PHE A 14 -15.60 -6.08 7.14
CA PHE A 14 -16.19 -7.40 6.79
C PHE A 14 -17.43 -7.45 5.93
N ASN A 15 -18.11 -6.34 5.67
CA ASN A 15 -19.30 -6.34 4.85
C ASN A 15 -18.93 -6.43 3.37
N GLY A 16 -19.70 -7.15 2.57
CA GLY A 16 -19.55 -7.24 1.13
C GLY A 16 -18.44 -8.16 0.60
N CYS A 17 -17.67 -8.84 1.46
CA CYS A 17 -16.69 -9.80 0.96
C CYS A 17 -17.34 -11.18 0.75
N PRO A 18 -17.56 -11.63 -0.51
CA PRO A 18 -18.18 -12.94 -0.79
C PRO A 18 -17.26 -14.12 -0.45
N HIS A 19 -15.96 -13.87 -0.31
CA HIS A 19 -14.93 -14.86 0.01
C HIS A 19 -14.16 -14.46 1.27
N ARG A 20 -13.78 -15.46 2.06
CA ARG A 20 -12.92 -15.27 3.23
C ARG A 20 -11.49 -15.61 2.84
N CYS A 21 -10.72 -14.59 2.44
CA CYS A 21 -9.32 -14.77 2.07
C CYS A 21 -8.50 -15.36 3.21
N SER A 22 -7.54 -16.24 2.88
CA SER A 22 -6.73 -16.99 3.84
C SER A 22 -6.00 -16.12 4.88
N PHE A 23 -5.62 -14.90 4.49
CA PHE A 23 -4.82 -13.97 5.27
C PHE A 23 -5.63 -12.86 5.97
N CYS A 24 -6.95 -12.78 5.72
CA CYS A 24 -7.72 -11.59 6.09
C CYS A 24 -8.40 -11.75 7.45
N ASP A 25 -8.02 -10.87 8.38
CA ASP A 25 -8.76 -10.58 9.60
C ASP A 25 -8.87 -9.06 9.79
N GLN A 26 -9.92 -8.48 9.22
CA GLN A 26 -10.15 -7.04 9.31
C GLN A 26 -10.41 -6.56 10.73
N LYS A 27 -10.98 -7.40 11.63
CA LYS A 27 -11.18 -7.05 13.04
C LYS A 27 -9.87 -6.78 13.73
N SER A 28 -8.94 -7.73 13.61
CA SER A 28 -7.62 -7.62 14.22
C SER A 28 -6.74 -6.55 13.57
N ILE A 29 -6.88 -6.32 12.25
CA ILE A 29 -6.11 -5.29 11.55
C ILE A 29 -6.56 -3.88 11.93
N THR A 30 -7.87 -3.67 12.16
CA THR A 30 -8.44 -2.32 12.31
C THR A 30 -8.99 -2.04 13.69
N GLY A 31 -9.22 -3.06 14.50
CA GLY A 31 -9.88 -2.96 15.79
C GLY A 31 -11.37 -2.57 15.72
N LYS A 32 -11.94 -2.45 14.50
CA LYS A 32 -13.33 -2.02 14.30
C LYS A 32 -14.23 -3.21 14.01
N THR A 33 -15.31 -3.29 14.77
CA THR A 33 -16.36 -4.30 14.63
C THR A 33 -17.71 -3.71 14.23
N TYR A 34 -17.81 -2.39 14.26
CA TYR A 34 -19.03 -1.64 14.03
C TYR A 34 -19.13 -1.22 12.56
N GLN A 35 -20.30 -1.40 11.97
CA GLN A 35 -20.62 -0.91 10.61
C GLN A 35 -21.08 0.54 10.69
N PRO A 36 -20.44 1.49 10.00
CA PRO A 36 -20.83 2.89 10.05
C PRO A 36 -22.21 3.12 9.45
N THR A 37 -22.98 3.98 10.08
CA THR A 37 -24.26 4.47 9.57
C THR A 37 -24.08 5.74 8.74
N ALA A 38 -25.15 6.16 8.04
CA ALA A 38 -25.20 7.46 7.35
C ALA A 38 -24.88 8.64 8.31
N ASP A 39 -25.31 8.57 9.56
CA ASP A 39 -25.03 9.62 10.57
C ASP A 39 -23.58 9.60 11.02
N ASP A 40 -22.93 8.43 11.04
CA ASP A 40 -21.49 8.35 11.31
C ASP A 40 -20.67 8.96 10.18
N VAL A 41 -21.10 8.78 8.93
CA VAL A 41 -20.48 9.43 7.75
C VAL A 41 -20.56 10.95 7.93
N LYS A 42 -21.76 11.51 8.14
CA LYS A 42 -21.96 12.96 8.30
C LYS A 42 -21.11 13.51 9.43
N ARG A 43 -21.17 12.91 10.62
CA ARG A 43 -20.37 13.34 11.80
C ARG A 43 -18.87 13.31 11.54
N THR A 44 -18.38 12.28 10.83
CA THR A 44 -16.97 12.17 10.46
C THR A 44 -16.56 13.26 9.49
N LEU A 45 -17.40 13.57 8.49
CA LEU A 45 -17.14 14.62 7.51
C LEU A 45 -17.17 16.02 8.15
N GLU A 46 -18.11 16.30 9.02
CA GLU A 46 -18.16 17.56 9.77
C GLU A 46 -16.92 17.77 10.64
N THR A 47 -16.50 16.73 11.36
CA THR A 47 -15.27 16.75 12.16
C THR A 47 -14.04 16.99 11.28
N ALA A 48 -13.98 16.33 10.12
CA ALA A 48 -12.89 16.48 9.16
C ALA A 48 -12.85 17.90 8.57
N LEU A 49 -13.99 18.50 8.20
CA LEU A 49 -14.06 19.85 7.69
C LEU A 49 -13.57 20.88 8.71
N ASN A 50 -13.95 20.72 9.98
CA ASN A 50 -13.49 21.58 11.06
C ASN A 50 -11.96 21.50 11.27
N SER A 51 -11.37 20.32 11.07
CA SER A 51 -9.93 20.09 11.23
C SER A 51 -9.12 20.50 9.99
N LEU A 52 -9.58 20.15 8.80
CA LEU A 52 -8.87 20.38 7.53
C LEU A 52 -9.04 21.80 7.02
N LYS A 53 -10.16 22.45 7.35
CA LYS A 53 -10.52 23.80 6.85
C LYS A 53 -10.41 23.87 5.32
N GLU A 54 -9.63 24.81 4.80
CA GLU A 54 -9.43 25.01 3.35
C GLU A 54 -8.70 23.84 2.69
N ASN A 55 -7.94 23.03 3.44
CA ASN A 55 -7.26 21.84 2.89
C ASN A 55 -8.22 20.69 2.55
N SER A 56 -9.48 20.76 2.95
CA SER A 56 -10.48 19.74 2.64
C SER A 56 -10.66 19.54 1.13
N ILE A 57 -10.59 20.61 0.33
CA ILE A 57 -10.70 20.55 -1.14
C ILE A 57 -9.58 19.73 -1.81
N HIS A 58 -8.47 19.48 -1.12
CA HIS A 58 -7.38 18.64 -1.56
C HIS A 58 -7.43 17.23 -0.96
N SER A 59 -8.44 16.94 -0.15
CA SER A 59 -8.62 15.69 0.58
C SER A 59 -9.75 14.87 -0.03
N GLU A 60 -9.70 13.55 0.09
CA GLU A 60 -10.72 12.64 -0.40
C GLU A 60 -11.52 12.03 0.75
N ILE A 61 -12.84 11.85 0.55
CA ILE A 61 -13.65 10.97 1.39
C ILE A 61 -13.28 9.54 0.97
N ALA A 62 -12.87 8.68 1.89
CA ALA A 62 -12.34 7.37 1.53
C ALA A 62 -13.05 6.23 2.29
N PHE A 63 -13.77 5.39 1.54
CA PHE A 63 -14.38 4.17 2.06
C PHE A 63 -13.40 3.01 1.92
N PHE A 64 -12.89 2.53 3.05
CA PHE A 64 -11.91 1.45 3.14
C PHE A 64 -12.46 0.25 3.94
N GLY A 65 -11.79 -0.88 3.87
CA GLY A 65 -12.09 -2.08 4.65
C GLY A 65 -12.45 -3.27 3.80
N GLY A 66 -13.72 -3.63 3.76
CA GLY A 66 -14.24 -4.70 2.92
C GLY A 66 -14.30 -4.30 1.44
N SER A 67 -15.15 -5.00 0.70
CA SER A 67 -15.38 -4.73 -0.72
C SER A 67 -16.54 -3.77 -0.87
N PHE A 68 -16.28 -2.47 -1.04
CA PHE A 68 -17.32 -1.45 -1.01
C PHE A 68 -18.46 -1.69 -2.02
N THR A 69 -18.12 -2.14 -3.23
CA THR A 69 -19.13 -2.41 -4.27
C THR A 69 -19.83 -3.76 -4.13
N ALA A 70 -19.46 -4.57 -3.14
CA ALA A 70 -20.07 -5.86 -2.87
C ALA A 70 -20.88 -5.89 -1.56
N ILE A 71 -20.98 -4.77 -0.84
CA ILE A 71 -21.91 -4.64 0.28
C ILE A 71 -23.35 -4.57 -0.24
N ASP A 72 -24.31 -4.71 0.67
CA ASP A 72 -25.72 -4.52 0.33
C ASP A 72 -25.94 -3.19 -0.40
N ARG A 73 -26.73 -3.22 -1.48
CA ARG A 73 -26.93 -2.06 -2.36
C ARG A 73 -27.57 -0.88 -1.64
N GLU A 74 -28.59 -1.11 -0.83
CA GLU A 74 -29.26 -0.05 -0.08
C GLU A 74 -28.34 0.57 0.96
N TYR A 75 -27.55 -0.27 1.63
CA TYR A 75 -26.54 0.19 2.59
C TYR A 75 -25.45 1.01 1.89
N MET A 76 -24.92 0.56 0.74
CA MET A 76 -23.95 1.32 -0.05
C MET A 76 -24.50 2.70 -0.42
N LEU A 77 -25.73 2.75 -0.96
CA LEU A 77 -26.39 3.99 -1.32
C LEU A 77 -26.58 4.91 -0.11
N SER A 78 -27.01 4.38 1.03
CA SER A 78 -27.18 5.19 2.24
C SER A 78 -25.90 5.89 2.70
N LEU A 79 -24.74 5.22 2.55
CA LEU A 79 -23.43 5.80 2.87
C LEU A 79 -23.02 6.88 1.84
N LEU A 80 -23.27 6.63 0.55
CA LEU A 80 -22.98 7.59 -0.52
C LEU A 80 -23.90 8.81 -0.43
N ASP A 81 -25.22 8.64 -0.21
CA ASP A 81 -26.18 9.71 0.00
C ASP A 81 -25.75 10.65 1.15
N ALA A 82 -25.21 10.07 2.22
CA ALA A 82 -24.71 10.85 3.35
C ALA A 82 -23.52 11.75 2.99
N THR A 83 -22.81 11.50 1.90
CA THR A 83 -21.70 12.34 1.43
C THR A 83 -22.15 13.52 0.57
N VAL A 84 -23.32 13.44 -0.09
CA VAL A 84 -23.80 14.41 -1.07
C VAL A 84 -23.75 15.87 -0.56
N PRO A 85 -24.19 16.20 0.65
CA PRO A 85 -24.15 17.58 1.15
C PRO A 85 -22.72 18.15 1.35
N TYR A 86 -21.69 17.30 1.28
CA TYR A 86 -20.30 17.65 1.59
C TYR A 86 -19.36 17.57 0.38
N ILE A 87 -19.81 16.97 -0.73
CA ILE A 87 -18.91 16.57 -1.82
C ILE A 87 -18.14 17.74 -2.43
N ASP A 88 -18.74 18.90 -2.57
CA ASP A 88 -18.12 20.12 -3.11
C ASP A 88 -16.99 20.68 -2.22
N ARG A 89 -16.89 20.18 -1.00
CA ARG A 89 -15.88 20.56 -0.02
C ARG A 89 -14.66 19.64 -0.05
N PHE A 90 -14.71 18.56 -0.83
CA PHE A 90 -13.65 17.57 -0.98
C PHE A 90 -13.26 17.40 -2.45
N LYS A 91 -12.09 16.80 -2.69
CA LYS A 91 -11.59 16.48 -4.03
C LYS A 91 -12.50 15.46 -4.75
N GLY A 92 -13.14 14.57 -3.98
CA GLY A 92 -13.98 13.49 -4.47
C GLY A 92 -14.03 12.33 -3.48
N ILE A 93 -14.56 11.21 -3.92
CA ILE A 93 -14.68 10.00 -3.13
C ILE A 93 -13.72 8.94 -3.68
N ARG A 94 -13.00 8.27 -2.78
CA ARG A 94 -12.16 7.10 -3.04
C ARG A 94 -12.79 5.88 -2.40
N ILE A 95 -12.83 4.77 -3.12
CA ILE A 95 -13.32 3.49 -2.60
C ILE A 95 -12.26 2.39 -2.77
N SER A 96 -12.31 1.38 -1.89
CA SER A 96 -11.56 0.13 -2.07
C SER A 96 -12.52 -1.02 -2.31
N THR A 97 -12.24 -1.83 -3.31
CA THR A 97 -13.08 -2.97 -3.66
C THR A 97 -12.31 -4.10 -4.32
N ARG A 98 -13.02 -5.18 -4.63
CA ARG A 98 -12.51 -6.35 -5.34
C ARG A 98 -12.64 -6.19 -6.86
N PRO A 99 -11.72 -6.77 -7.66
CA PRO A 99 -11.80 -6.70 -9.12
C PRO A 99 -13.07 -7.33 -9.71
N ASP A 100 -13.54 -8.43 -9.12
CA ASP A 100 -14.73 -9.18 -9.55
C ASP A 100 -16.07 -8.51 -9.19
N CYS A 101 -16.02 -7.37 -8.47
CA CYS A 101 -17.19 -6.57 -8.09
C CYS A 101 -17.24 -5.22 -8.82
N ILE A 102 -16.70 -5.17 -10.04
CA ILE A 102 -16.66 -3.99 -10.91
C ILE A 102 -17.27 -4.33 -12.26
N ASP A 103 -18.28 -3.57 -12.64
CA ASP A 103 -18.90 -3.56 -13.96
C ASP A 103 -19.31 -2.14 -14.36
N ASN A 104 -19.87 -1.97 -15.57
CA ASN A 104 -20.28 -0.66 -16.06
C ASN A 104 -21.44 -0.04 -15.28
N GLU A 105 -22.39 -0.85 -14.78
CA GLU A 105 -23.53 -0.36 -14.00
C GLU A 105 -23.05 0.23 -12.68
N VAL A 106 -22.21 -0.52 -11.97
CA VAL A 106 -21.61 -0.08 -10.70
C VAL A 106 -20.78 1.18 -10.90
N LEU A 107 -19.92 1.25 -11.94
CA LEU A 107 -19.09 2.44 -12.19
C LEU A 107 -19.93 3.65 -12.57
N SER A 108 -20.97 3.49 -13.37
CA SER A 108 -21.91 4.58 -13.73
C SER A 108 -22.63 5.12 -12.49
N LEU A 109 -23.03 4.24 -11.58
CA LEU A 109 -23.61 4.64 -10.31
C LEU A 109 -22.60 5.42 -9.45
N LEU A 110 -21.38 4.89 -9.30
CA LEU A 110 -20.33 5.55 -8.52
C LEU A 110 -19.98 6.94 -9.06
N GLN A 111 -20.03 7.14 -10.40
CA GLN A 111 -19.84 8.46 -11.00
C GLN A 111 -20.92 9.45 -10.59
N GLN A 112 -22.19 9.03 -10.49
CA GLN A 112 -23.29 9.89 -10.04
C GLN A 112 -23.06 10.43 -8.62
N TYR A 113 -22.33 9.68 -7.79
CA TYR A 113 -21.93 10.06 -6.43
C TYR A 113 -20.55 10.71 -6.33
N HIS A 114 -19.97 11.15 -7.45
CA HIS A 114 -18.64 11.79 -7.48
C HIS A 114 -17.52 10.90 -6.93
N VAL A 115 -17.60 9.59 -7.14
CA VAL A 115 -16.46 8.70 -6.92
C VAL A 115 -15.45 8.96 -8.01
N THR A 116 -14.27 9.42 -7.60
CA THR A 116 -13.18 9.81 -8.51
C THR A 116 -12.03 8.82 -8.52
N SER A 117 -11.94 7.93 -7.53
CA SER A 117 -10.85 6.98 -7.38
C SER A 117 -11.33 5.62 -6.92
N VAL A 118 -10.87 4.56 -7.60
CA VAL A 118 -11.15 3.17 -7.25
C VAL A 118 -9.85 2.42 -6.99
N GLU A 119 -9.69 1.88 -5.78
CA GLU A 119 -8.56 1.02 -5.41
C GLU A 119 -8.98 -0.45 -5.47
N LEU A 120 -8.32 -1.23 -6.34
CA LEU A 120 -8.58 -2.66 -6.48
C LEU A 120 -7.65 -3.50 -5.61
N GLY A 121 -8.24 -4.32 -4.76
CA GLY A 121 -7.53 -5.34 -3.98
C GLY A 121 -7.12 -6.53 -4.85
N ALA A 122 -6.24 -6.37 -5.82
CA ALA A 122 -5.78 -7.42 -6.71
C ALA A 122 -4.93 -8.47 -5.98
N GLN A 123 -4.03 -8.04 -5.10
CA GLN A 123 -3.10 -8.79 -4.27
C GLN A 123 -2.01 -9.54 -5.06
N SER A 124 -2.32 -10.25 -6.13
CA SER A 124 -1.40 -10.95 -7.03
C SER A 124 -1.96 -10.99 -8.44
N MET A 125 -1.09 -11.19 -9.44
CA MET A 125 -1.47 -11.50 -10.82
C MET A 125 -1.21 -12.97 -11.19
N SER A 126 -0.85 -13.80 -10.22
CA SER A 126 -0.76 -15.26 -10.37
C SER A 126 -2.07 -15.93 -9.96
N ASN A 127 -2.76 -16.56 -10.91
CA ASN A 127 -4.01 -17.28 -10.63
C ASN A 127 -3.82 -18.40 -9.61
N THR A 128 -2.67 -19.07 -9.60
CA THR A 128 -2.34 -20.08 -8.59
C THR A 128 -2.30 -19.44 -7.18
N VAL A 129 -1.57 -18.33 -7.01
CA VAL A 129 -1.50 -17.62 -5.73
C VAL A 129 -2.87 -17.13 -5.30
N LEU A 130 -3.65 -16.55 -6.22
CA LEU A 130 -5.01 -16.08 -5.94
C LEU A 130 -5.93 -17.21 -5.46
N SER A 131 -5.94 -18.33 -6.17
CA SER A 131 -6.74 -19.51 -5.81
C SER A 131 -6.33 -20.11 -4.47
N MET A 132 -5.03 -20.29 -4.24
CA MET A 132 -4.50 -20.86 -2.99
C MET A 132 -4.76 -19.97 -1.76
N ASN A 133 -5.06 -18.71 -1.96
CA ASN A 133 -5.41 -17.74 -0.90
C ASN A 133 -6.90 -17.37 -0.85
N ASP A 134 -7.76 -18.18 -1.47
CA ASP A 134 -9.23 -18.02 -1.48
C ASP A 134 -9.68 -16.61 -1.94
N ARG A 135 -8.97 -16.03 -2.94
CA ARG A 135 -9.32 -14.70 -3.42
C ARG A 135 -10.62 -14.65 -4.21
N GLY A 136 -10.99 -15.75 -4.89
CA GLY A 136 -12.22 -15.89 -5.64
C GLY A 136 -12.29 -15.07 -6.94
N HIS A 137 -11.23 -14.33 -7.29
CA HIS A 137 -11.08 -13.64 -8.58
C HIS A 137 -9.79 -14.07 -9.28
N THR A 138 -9.68 -13.75 -10.55
CA THR A 138 -8.54 -14.09 -11.42
C THR A 138 -7.77 -12.83 -11.82
N ALA A 139 -6.57 -13.02 -12.39
CA ALA A 139 -5.80 -11.93 -13.01
C ALA A 139 -6.57 -11.25 -14.16
N ASP A 140 -7.42 -11.99 -14.89
CA ASP A 140 -8.25 -11.41 -15.96
C ASP A 140 -9.36 -10.52 -15.41
N ASP A 141 -9.92 -10.84 -14.25
CA ASP A 141 -10.84 -9.93 -13.54
C ASP A 141 -10.16 -8.63 -13.18
N VAL A 142 -8.91 -8.67 -12.73
CA VAL A 142 -8.11 -7.46 -12.46
C VAL A 142 -7.94 -6.64 -13.74
N ARG A 143 -7.52 -7.27 -14.86
CA ARG A 143 -7.32 -6.57 -16.15
C ARG A 143 -8.62 -5.93 -16.64
N ARG A 144 -9.73 -6.67 -16.60
CA ARG A 144 -11.05 -6.18 -16.98
C ARG A 144 -11.49 -4.98 -16.13
N ALA A 145 -11.40 -5.10 -14.79
CA ALA A 145 -11.76 -4.01 -13.90
C ALA A 145 -10.91 -2.76 -14.11
N CYS A 146 -9.59 -2.90 -14.30
CA CYS A 146 -8.69 -1.80 -14.62
C CYS A 146 -9.10 -1.07 -15.91
N ALA A 147 -9.42 -1.82 -16.96
CA ALA A 147 -9.87 -1.22 -18.22
C ALA A 147 -11.19 -0.44 -18.07
N LEU A 148 -12.15 -1.00 -17.34
CA LEU A 148 -13.43 -0.35 -17.07
C LEU A 148 -13.29 0.92 -16.24
N ILE A 149 -12.51 0.91 -15.14
CA ILE A 149 -12.29 2.07 -14.29
C ILE A 149 -11.68 3.22 -15.09
N LYS A 150 -10.69 2.91 -15.94
CA LYS A 150 -10.06 3.91 -16.81
C LYS A 150 -10.99 4.45 -17.88
N ALA A 151 -11.82 3.58 -18.49
CA ALA A 151 -12.81 4.00 -19.48
C ALA A 151 -13.85 4.96 -18.88
N HIS A 152 -14.15 4.84 -17.58
CA HIS A 152 -14.99 5.77 -16.84
C HIS A 152 -14.23 7.03 -16.35
N GLY A 153 -12.95 7.21 -16.67
CA GLY A 153 -12.17 8.39 -16.32
C GLY A 153 -11.83 8.50 -14.82
N MET A 154 -11.94 7.41 -14.06
CA MET A 154 -11.59 7.37 -12.63
C MET A 154 -10.11 7.06 -12.41
N GLU A 155 -9.55 7.60 -11.32
CA GLU A 155 -8.20 7.26 -10.85
C GLU A 155 -8.15 5.78 -10.43
N LEU A 156 -7.20 5.04 -10.98
CA LEU A 156 -6.99 3.62 -10.70
C LEU A 156 -5.91 3.43 -9.64
N GLY A 157 -6.27 2.83 -8.50
CA GLY A 157 -5.31 2.32 -7.52
C GLY A 157 -5.23 0.80 -7.57
N LEU A 158 -4.04 0.23 -7.41
CA LEU A 158 -3.85 -1.21 -7.27
C LEU A 158 -3.18 -1.55 -5.95
N GLN A 159 -3.68 -2.59 -5.29
CA GLN A 159 -3.07 -3.12 -4.07
C GLN A 159 -2.48 -4.50 -4.36
N MET A 160 -1.20 -4.69 -4.02
CA MET A 160 -0.54 -5.99 -4.05
C MET A 160 -0.09 -6.42 -2.66
N MET A 161 0.00 -7.73 -2.49
CA MET A 161 0.66 -8.34 -1.32
C MET A 161 1.89 -9.10 -1.78
N THR A 162 2.94 -9.13 -0.94
CA THR A 162 4.13 -9.94 -1.15
C THR A 162 4.19 -11.09 -0.15
N GLY A 163 4.75 -12.22 -0.56
CA GLY A 163 4.92 -13.39 0.31
C GLY A 163 3.62 -14.08 0.71
N LEU A 164 2.58 -14.03 -0.13
CA LEU A 164 1.36 -14.84 0.06
C LEU A 164 1.67 -16.34 0.00
N TYR A 165 0.81 -17.17 0.57
CA TYR A 165 0.94 -18.62 0.46
C TYR A 165 1.09 -19.04 -1.00
N GLN A 166 2.05 -19.92 -1.28
CA GLN A 166 2.45 -20.35 -2.64
C GLN A 166 2.98 -19.22 -3.55
N SER A 167 3.23 -18.02 -3.04
CA SER A 167 3.97 -17.00 -3.80
C SER A 167 5.48 -17.18 -3.64
N THR A 168 6.21 -16.61 -4.58
CA THR A 168 7.66 -16.47 -4.56
C THR A 168 8.03 -15.04 -4.89
N SER A 169 9.25 -14.61 -4.56
CA SER A 169 9.74 -13.29 -4.95
C SER A 169 9.67 -13.04 -6.46
N ALA A 170 9.81 -14.10 -7.28
CA ALA A 170 9.67 -13.99 -8.73
C ALA A 170 8.22 -13.70 -9.14
N LEU A 171 7.23 -14.37 -8.54
CA LEU A 171 5.80 -14.13 -8.80
C LEU A 171 5.34 -12.74 -8.29
N ASP A 172 5.91 -12.28 -7.19
CA ASP A 172 5.63 -10.93 -6.66
C ASP A 172 6.22 -9.85 -7.58
N VAL A 173 7.42 -10.07 -8.14
CA VAL A 173 8.01 -9.19 -9.16
C VAL A 173 7.21 -9.22 -10.46
N ASP A 174 6.76 -10.39 -10.93
CA ASP A 174 5.89 -10.51 -12.09
C ASP A 174 4.56 -9.77 -11.89
N THR A 175 3.97 -9.86 -10.69
CA THR A 175 2.79 -9.07 -10.32
C THR A 175 3.05 -7.57 -10.47
N ALA A 176 4.19 -7.08 -10.01
CA ALA A 176 4.54 -5.66 -10.16
C ALA A 176 4.75 -5.26 -11.64
N GLN A 177 5.37 -6.12 -12.46
CA GLN A 177 5.53 -5.88 -13.90
C GLN A 177 4.17 -5.80 -14.60
N GLN A 178 3.23 -6.71 -14.26
CA GLN A 178 1.88 -6.68 -14.80
C GLN A 178 1.12 -5.42 -14.35
N PHE A 179 1.29 -4.98 -13.09
CA PHE A 179 0.72 -3.70 -12.62
C PHE A 179 1.27 -2.51 -13.41
N ILE A 180 2.58 -2.48 -13.65
CA ILE A 180 3.23 -1.44 -14.47
C ILE A 180 2.62 -1.40 -15.87
N ALA A 181 2.40 -2.57 -16.50
CA ALA A 181 1.74 -2.65 -17.81
C ALA A 181 0.29 -2.15 -17.77
N LEU A 182 -0.42 -2.31 -16.66
CA LEU A 182 -1.77 -1.77 -16.44
C LEU A 182 -1.79 -0.26 -16.17
N ARG A 183 -0.63 0.37 -15.90
CA ARG A 183 -0.46 1.82 -15.66
C ARG A 183 -1.48 2.38 -14.64
N PRO A 184 -1.51 1.92 -13.39
CA PRO A 184 -2.31 2.54 -12.36
C PRO A 184 -1.75 3.92 -11.97
N ASP A 185 -2.61 4.79 -11.44
CA ASP A 185 -2.19 6.08 -10.87
C ASP A 185 -1.48 5.90 -9.54
N THR A 186 -1.89 4.90 -8.77
CA THR A 186 -1.32 4.62 -7.45
C THR A 186 -1.20 3.12 -7.18
N VAL A 187 -0.21 2.76 -6.35
CA VAL A 187 -0.01 1.38 -5.86
C VAL A 187 0.14 1.38 -4.34
N ARG A 188 -0.35 0.32 -3.71
CA ARG A 188 -0.06 -0.06 -2.32
C ARG A 188 0.61 -1.42 -2.28
N ILE A 189 1.63 -1.56 -1.43
CA ILE A 189 2.38 -2.82 -1.26
C ILE A 189 2.26 -3.26 0.20
N TYR A 190 1.72 -4.45 0.41
CA TYR A 190 1.54 -5.03 1.72
C TYR A 190 2.30 -6.36 1.85
N PRO A 191 3.43 -6.39 2.55
CA PRO A 191 4.02 -7.66 2.96
C PRO A 191 3.04 -8.46 3.82
N THR A 192 2.99 -9.77 3.59
CA THR A 192 2.04 -10.65 4.25
C THR A 192 2.38 -10.83 5.72
N ILE A 193 1.47 -10.45 6.58
CA ILE A 193 1.54 -10.68 8.02
C ILE A 193 0.61 -11.81 8.40
N VAL A 194 1.11 -12.76 9.18
CA VAL A 194 0.34 -13.90 9.68
C VAL A 194 -0.42 -13.47 10.92
N MET A 195 -1.74 -13.55 10.84
CA MET A 195 -2.64 -13.14 11.92
C MET A 195 -3.31 -14.35 12.57
N ARG A 196 -3.48 -14.31 13.88
CA ARG A 196 -4.25 -15.31 14.64
C ARG A 196 -5.70 -15.36 14.14
N GLY A 197 -6.30 -16.52 14.10
CA GLY A 197 -7.70 -16.70 13.68
C GLY A 197 -7.93 -16.61 12.17
N THR A 198 -6.86 -16.55 11.37
CA THR A 198 -6.91 -16.67 9.92
C THR A 198 -6.49 -18.07 9.48
N ARG A 199 -6.95 -18.49 8.30
CA ARG A 199 -6.51 -19.77 7.70
C ARG A 199 -5.00 -19.79 7.45
N LEU A 200 -4.41 -18.64 7.09
CA LEU A 200 -2.96 -18.51 6.95
C LEU A 200 -2.24 -18.71 8.30
N GLY A 201 -2.85 -18.26 9.41
CA GLY A 201 -2.36 -18.52 10.76
C GLY A 201 -2.36 -20.00 11.10
N GLU A 202 -3.44 -20.72 10.77
CA GLU A 202 -3.53 -22.17 10.94
C GLU A 202 -2.44 -22.90 10.12
N TRP A 203 -2.22 -22.53 8.87
CA TRP A 203 -1.15 -23.10 8.05
C TRP A 203 0.25 -22.82 8.60
N TYR A 204 0.47 -21.64 9.15
CA TYR A 204 1.73 -21.30 9.80
C TYR A 204 1.98 -22.17 11.03
N GLU A 205 0.98 -22.31 11.91
CA GLU A 205 1.06 -23.13 13.12
C GLU A 205 1.23 -24.62 12.81
N ALA A 206 0.67 -25.09 11.68
CA ALA A 206 0.83 -26.45 11.15
C ALA A 206 2.17 -26.67 10.39
N GLY A 207 3.01 -25.64 10.23
CA GLY A 207 4.27 -25.73 9.48
C GLY A 207 4.11 -25.83 7.95
N LEU A 208 2.91 -25.55 7.43
CA LEU A 208 2.58 -25.58 6.00
C LEU A 208 2.92 -24.27 5.27
N TYR A 209 3.09 -23.19 6.00
CA TYR A 209 3.45 -21.88 5.49
C TYR A 209 4.58 -21.27 6.30
N GLN A 210 5.59 -20.76 5.59
CA GLN A 210 6.70 -20.00 6.16
C GLN A 210 6.63 -18.57 5.61
N PRO A 211 6.33 -17.55 6.45
CA PRO A 211 6.35 -16.16 6.02
C PRO A 211 7.77 -15.67 5.73
N GLN A 212 7.89 -14.65 4.89
CA GLN A 212 9.16 -13.96 4.67
C GLN A 212 9.70 -13.41 5.99
N SER A 213 11.02 -13.44 6.15
CA SER A 213 11.71 -12.66 7.17
C SER A 213 11.60 -11.15 6.86
N LEU A 214 11.93 -10.32 7.85
CA LEU A 214 11.94 -8.87 7.66
C LEU A 214 12.94 -8.46 6.56
N ASP A 215 14.12 -9.05 6.55
CA ASP A 215 15.19 -8.72 5.60
C ASP A 215 14.83 -9.13 4.17
N GLU A 216 14.23 -10.32 3.98
CA GLU A 216 13.73 -10.77 2.68
C GLU A 216 12.64 -9.86 2.14
N ALA A 217 11.68 -9.48 2.98
CA ALA A 217 10.60 -8.58 2.59
C ALA A 217 11.11 -7.17 2.28
N VAL A 218 12.06 -6.65 3.07
CA VAL A 218 12.70 -5.35 2.80
C VAL A 218 13.45 -5.40 1.47
N ALA A 219 14.23 -6.44 1.20
CA ALA A 219 14.98 -6.57 -0.06
C ALA A 219 14.02 -6.64 -1.28
N LEU A 220 12.96 -7.45 -1.20
CA LEU A 220 11.97 -7.55 -2.26
C LEU A 220 11.23 -6.22 -2.47
N VAL A 221 10.65 -5.64 -1.42
CA VAL A 221 9.84 -4.43 -1.54
C VAL A 221 10.68 -3.23 -1.96
N SER A 222 11.93 -3.14 -1.56
CA SER A 222 12.88 -2.12 -2.06
C SER A 222 13.03 -2.19 -3.58
N ARG A 223 13.18 -3.39 -4.14
CA ARG A 223 13.22 -3.60 -5.59
C ARG A 223 11.90 -3.19 -6.27
N LEU A 224 10.76 -3.57 -5.69
CA LEU A 224 9.44 -3.19 -6.22
C LEU A 224 9.24 -1.67 -6.23
N LEU A 225 9.69 -0.96 -5.17
CA LEU A 225 9.63 0.49 -5.10
C LEU A 225 10.41 1.16 -6.23
N VAL A 226 11.62 0.68 -6.52
CA VAL A 226 12.43 1.19 -7.64
C VAL A 226 11.73 0.94 -8.97
N MET A 227 11.17 -0.26 -9.20
CA MET A 227 10.43 -0.58 -10.43
C MET A 227 9.23 0.35 -10.66
N PHE A 228 8.44 0.66 -9.62
CA PHE A 228 7.30 1.57 -9.72
C PHE A 228 7.77 3.03 -9.92
N GLU A 229 8.85 3.44 -9.25
CA GLU A 229 9.44 4.78 -9.43
C GLU A 229 9.93 4.99 -10.87
N GLU A 230 10.66 4.04 -11.44
CA GLU A 230 11.13 4.05 -12.84
C GLU A 230 9.96 4.09 -13.84
N ALA A 231 8.84 3.48 -13.51
CA ALA A 231 7.61 3.51 -14.29
C ALA A 231 6.75 4.77 -14.06
N ASN A 232 7.18 5.71 -13.22
CA ASN A 232 6.43 6.90 -12.79
C ASN A 232 5.08 6.57 -12.13
N ILE A 233 4.98 5.46 -11.42
CA ILE A 233 3.80 5.05 -10.67
C ILE A 233 4.00 5.35 -9.19
N ARG A 234 3.08 6.12 -8.60
CA ARG A 234 3.19 6.54 -7.22
C ARG A 234 2.81 5.43 -6.23
N VAL A 235 3.77 4.96 -5.44
CA VAL A 235 3.49 4.06 -4.31
C VAL A 235 3.07 4.89 -3.10
N ILE A 236 1.77 4.85 -2.79
CA ILE A 236 1.16 5.67 -1.73
C ILE A 236 1.20 5.01 -0.35
N ARG A 237 1.40 3.70 -0.30
CA ARG A 237 1.47 2.94 0.95
C ARG A 237 2.40 1.74 0.84
N VAL A 238 3.21 1.55 1.88
CA VAL A 238 4.06 0.36 2.06
C VAL A 238 3.90 -0.13 3.49
N GLY A 239 3.53 -1.41 3.65
CA GLY A 239 3.27 -2.03 4.94
C GLY A 239 1.96 -1.62 5.61
N LEU A 240 1.54 -2.39 6.61
CA LEU A 240 0.32 -2.15 7.38
C LEU A 240 0.47 -0.94 8.31
N HIS A 241 -0.66 -0.39 8.75
CA HIS A 241 -0.69 0.59 9.83
C HIS A 241 -0.27 -0.07 11.14
N ASP A 242 0.51 0.67 11.92
CA ASP A 242 0.78 0.27 13.30
C ASP A 242 -0.49 0.44 14.13
N SER A 243 -0.95 -0.65 14.75
CA SER A 243 -2.05 -0.66 15.70
C SER A 243 -1.78 -1.66 16.81
N GLU A 244 -2.32 -1.42 17.99
CA GLU A 244 -2.17 -2.36 19.12
C GLU A 244 -2.79 -3.71 18.79
N SER A 245 -3.99 -3.71 18.19
CA SER A 245 -4.67 -4.93 17.77
C SER A 245 -3.87 -5.77 16.77
N LEU A 246 -3.15 -5.12 15.83
CA LEU A 246 -2.22 -5.82 14.93
C LEU A 246 -1.07 -6.47 15.70
N LYS A 247 -0.49 -5.76 16.67
CA LYS A 247 0.63 -6.29 17.49
C LYS A 247 0.21 -7.49 18.32
N GLU A 248 -0.97 -7.43 18.93
CA GLU A 248 -1.51 -8.50 19.79
C GLU A 248 -1.88 -9.77 19.00
N ASN A 249 -2.42 -9.60 17.79
CA ASN A 249 -2.93 -10.72 17.00
C ASN A 249 -1.94 -11.25 15.96
N ARG A 250 -0.79 -10.62 15.79
CA ARG A 250 0.25 -11.09 14.88
C ARG A 250 0.96 -12.34 15.41
N LEU A 251 1.01 -13.39 14.61
CA LEU A 251 1.79 -14.59 14.88
C LEU A 251 3.21 -14.49 14.29
N ALA A 252 3.33 -14.08 13.02
CA ALA A 252 4.60 -14.03 12.31
C ALA A 252 4.56 -13.05 11.13
N GLY A 253 5.67 -12.96 10.40
CA GLY A 253 5.80 -12.16 9.18
C GLY A 253 6.57 -10.86 9.37
N PRO A 254 6.90 -10.16 8.28
CA PRO A 254 7.85 -9.05 8.24
C PRO A 254 7.24 -7.72 8.73
N TYR A 255 6.79 -7.69 9.97
CA TYR A 255 6.23 -6.48 10.55
C TYR A 255 7.32 -5.59 11.14
N HIS A 256 7.29 -4.32 10.75
CA HIS A 256 8.04 -3.24 11.39
C HIS A 256 7.26 -1.93 11.27
N PRO A 257 7.12 -1.09 12.34
CA PRO A 257 6.37 0.16 12.28
C PRO A 257 6.94 1.16 11.26
N ALA A 258 8.25 1.13 11.03
CA ALA A 258 8.97 1.92 10.03
C ALA A 258 9.35 1.09 8.79
N PHE A 259 8.51 0.14 8.34
CA PHE A 259 8.84 -0.77 7.25
C PHE A 259 9.23 -0.04 5.96
N LYS A 260 8.48 1.02 5.59
CA LYS A 260 8.81 1.84 4.42
C LYS A 260 10.20 2.48 4.53
N GLU A 261 10.55 2.98 5.69
CA GLU A 261 11.84 3.61 5.93
C GLU A 261 12.99 2.60 5.83
N LEU A 262 12.77 1.35 6.26
CA LEU A 262 13.74 0.27 6.05
C LEU A 262 13.96 -0.01 4.57
N CYS A 263 12.89 -0.06 3.76
CA CYS A 263 12.98 -0.22 2.31
C CYS A 263 13.73 0.95 1.66
N GLU A 264 13.40 2.18 2.01
CA GLU A 264 14.08 3.38 1.50
C GLU A 264 15.55 3.41 1.91
N SER A 265 15.87 2.97 3.13
CA SER A 265 17.24 2.82 3.61
C SER A 265 18.01 1.76 2.80
N ARG A 266 17.39 0.65 2.48
CA ARG A 266 17.97 -0.39 1.62
C ARG A 266 18.22 0.12 0.20
N ILE A 267 17.32 0.88 -0.39
CA ILE A 267 17.52 1.50 -1.71
C ILE A 267 18.75 2.43 -1.68
N MET A 268 18.91 3.22 -0.62
CA MET A 268 20.08 4.10 -0.47
C MET A 268 21.37 3.31 -0.34
N LEU A 269 21.37 2.20 0.41
CA LEU A 269 22.52 1.31 0.50
C LEU A 269 22.89 0.72 -0.86
N ASP A 270 21.91 0.18 -1.59
CA ASP A 270 22.13 -0.46 -2.88
C ASP A 270 22.66 0.55 -3.92
N LYS A 271 22.11 1.79 -3.95
CA LYS A 271 22.61 2.89 -4.78
C LYS A 271 24.05 3.25 -4.42
N ALA A 272 24.36 3.43 -3.14
CA ALA A 272 25.72 3.76 -2.68
C ALA A 272 26.72 2.66 -3.02
N ALA A 273 26.36 1.41 -2.76
CA ALA A 273 27.21 0.25 -3.10
C ALA A 273 27.45 0.15 -4.62
N GLY A 274 26.41 0.41 -5.44
CA GLY A 274 26.52 0.45 -6.88
C GLY A 274 27.51 1.52 -7.39
N LEU A 275 27.44 2.72 -6.82
CA LEU A 275 28.36 3.82 -7.15
C LEU A 275 29.80 3.53 -6.69
N LEU A 276 29.98 2.86 -5.57
CA LEU A 276 31.30 2.52 -5.00
C LEU A 276 31.94 1.31 -5.66
N LYS A 277 31.17 0.44 -6.33
CA LYS A 277 31.65 -0.82 -6.93
C LYS A 277 32.84 -0.65 -7.88
N ALA A 278 32.92 0.46 -8.57
CA ALA A 278 34.02 0.78 -9.50
C ALA A 278 35.22 1.46 -8.80
N LYS A 279 35.10 1.75 -7.50
CA LYS A 279 36.13 2.45 -6.72
C LYS A 279 36.95 1.46 -5.89
N LYS A 280 38.21 1.81 -5.54
CA LYS A 280 39.02 1.01 -4.60
C LYS A 280 38.49 1.14 -3.18
N PRO A 281 38.65 0.13 -2.31
CA PRO A 281 38.40 0.29 -0.88
C PRO A 281 39.13 1.54 -0.33
N GLY A 282 38.45 2.29 0.54
CA GLY A 282 38.98 3.54 1.06
C GLY A 282 37.94 4.44 1.71
N GLU A 283 38.31 5.69 1.95
CA GLU A 283 37.45 6.71 2.56
C GLU A 283 36.76 7.54 1.44
N TYR A 284 35.44 7.76 1.59
CA TYR A 284 34.64 8.51 0.63
C TYR A 284 33.62 9.39 1.34
N THR A 285 33.28 10.50 0.70
CA THR A 285 32.19 11.38 1.12
C THR A 285 30.98 11.15 0.23
N LEU A 286 29.81 10.88 0.83
CA LEU A 286 28.53 10.83 0.14
C LEU A 286 27.73 12.08 0.46
N ARG A 287 27.37 12.85 -0.58
CA ARG A 287 26.42 13.95 -0.45
C ARG A 287 25.01 13.45 -0.70
N VAL A 288 24.08 13.82 0.18
CA VAL A 288 22.67 13.42 0.12
C VAL A 288 21.77 14.59 0.51
N CYS A 289 20.54 14.61 0.02
CA CYS A 289 19.53 15.54 0.50
C CYS A 289 19.35 15.40 2.04
N PRO A 290 19.15 16.49 2.80
CA PRO A 290 18.94 16.45 4.25
C PRO A 290 17.86 15.43 4.69
N LYS A 291 16.74 15.35 3.92
CA LYS A 291 15.66 14.39 4.15
C LYS A 291 16.06 12.92 3.93
N SER A 292 17.17 12.67 3.25
CA SER A 292 17.69 11.32 2.98
C SER A 292 18.83 10.89 3.91
N ARG A 293 19.34 11.79 4.76
CA ARG A 293 20.46 11.49 5.66
C ARG A 293 20.21 10.27 6.56
N SER A 294 19.05 10.21 7.21
CA SER A 294 18.68 9.08 8.08
C SER A 294 18.57 7.78 7.31
N LYS A 295 18.01 7.82 6.09
CA LYS A 295 17.88 6.68 5.19
C LYS A 295 19.26 6.18 4.72
N MET A 296 20.16 7.09 4.37
CA MET A 296 21.53 6.73 3.99
C MET A 296 22.32 6.16 5.16
N THR A 297 22.17 6.70 6.38
CA THR A 297 22.80 6.18 7.58
C THR A 297 22.31 4.77 7.91
N GLY A 298 21.01 4.50 7.69
CA GLY A 298 20.33 3.25 8.06
C GLY A 298 19.97 3.18 9.54
N ASN A 299 19.03 2.28 9.86
CA ASN A 299 18.64 2.02 11.24
C ASN A 299 19.85 1.56 12.05
N LYS A 300 20.11 2.20 13.19
CA LYS A 300 21.30 1.93 14.02
C LYS A 300 22.63 1.95 13.23
N LYS A 301 22.72 2.81 12.21
CA LYS A 301 23.89 2.94 11.31
C LYS A 301 24.16 1.70 10.44
N SER A 302 23.14 0.88 10.18
CA SER A 302 23.27 -0.39 9.45
C SER A 302 23.92 -0.23 8.06
N ASN A 303 23.58 0.83 7.30
CA ASN A 303 24.17 1.06 5.98
C ASN A 303 25.65 1.43 6.05
N LEU A 304 26.03 2.28 7.01
CA LEU A 304 27.43 2.62 7.21
C LEU A 304 28.27 1.41 7.59
N LEU A 305 27.73 0.52 8.43
CA LEU A 305 28.38 -0.73 8.81
C LEU A 305 28.54 -1.66 7.62
N ALA A 306 27.47 -1.86 6.83
CA ALA A 306 27.52 -2.68 5.62
C ALA A 306 28.55 -2.16 4.60
N LEU A 307 28.61 -0.85 4.36
CA LEU A 307 29.59 -0.25 3.47
C LEU A 307 31.03 -0.40 4.02
N LYS A 308 31.20 -0.32 5.35
CA LYS A 308 32.50 -0.56 6.00
C LYS A 308 32.96 -2.00 5.81
N GLU A 309 32.06 -2.99 5.94
CA GLU A 309 32.35 -4.40 5.67
C GLU A 309 32.75 -4.64 4.19
N MET A 310 32.22 -3.83 3.27
CA MET A 310 32.63 -3.84 1.86
C MET A 310 33.97 -3.11 1.61
N GLY A 311 34.59 -2.54 2.65
CA GLY A 311 35.87 -1.83 2.57
C GLY A 311 35.75 -0.31 2.36
N TYR A 312 34.56 0.28 2.51
CA TYR A 312 34.34 1.71 2.30
C TYR A 312 34.01 2.42 3.61
N GLN A 313 34.87 3.36 4.02
CA GLN A 313 34.59 4.23 5.16
C GLN A 313 33.91 5.51 4.69
N ILE A 314 32.64 5.71 5.10
CA ILE A 314 31.78 6.73 4.54
C ILE A 314 31.56 7.88 5.52
N THR A 315 31.76 9.10 5.04
CA THR A 315 31.29 10.36 5.65
C THR A 315 30.07 10.85 4.88
N ILE A 316 28.97 11.22 5.57
CA ILE A 316 27.75 11.74 4.95
C ILE A 316 27.71 13.25 5.14
N ILE A 317 27.57 14.00 4.04
CA ILE A 317 27.36 15.44 4.01
C ILE A 317 25.97 15.74 3.42
N GLU A 318 25.30 16.74 3.98
CA GLU A 318 24.00 17.19 3.49
C GLU A 318 24.18 18.21 2.36
N ASP A 319 23.37 18.07 1.29
CA ASP A 319 23.34 18.96 0.13
C ASP A 319 21.88 19.25 -0.25
N GLU A 320 21.45 20.49 -0.04
CA GLU A 320 20.08 20.93 -0.33
C GLU A 320 19.74 20.96 -1.83
N ALA A 321 20.75 20.96 -2.71
CA ALA A 321 20.56 20.94 -4.15
C ALA A 321 20.16 19.55 -4.69
N LEU A 322 20.36 18.49 -3.89
CA LEU A 322 20.02 17.12 -4.28
C LEU A 322 18.54 16.80 -4.01
N SER A 323 17.95 16.04 -4.91
CA SER A 323 16.61 15.49 -4.72
C SER A 323 16.62 14.39 -3.65
N VAL A 324 15.43 14.09 -3.11
CA VAL A 324 15.27 13.00 -2.17
C VAL A 324 15.68 11.69 -2.83
N MET A 325 16.47 10.85 -2.15
CA MET A 325 17.04 9.59 -2.62
C MET A 325 18.18 9.70 -3.65
N ASP A 326 18.66 10.91 -3.97
CA ASP A 326 19.87 11.08 -4.77
C ASP A 326 21.13 10.98 -3.90
N ILE A 327 22.21 10.46 -4.50
CA ILE A 327 23.55 10.31 -3.89
C ILE A 327 24.58 10.81 -4.90
N VAL A 328 25.51 11.62 -4.43
CA VAL A 328 26.72 12.00 -5.15
C VAL A 328 27.94 11.59 -4.32
N ILE A 329 28.97 11.06 -4.97
CA ILE A 329 30.23 10.67 -4.34
C ILE A 329 31.29 11.68 -4.71
N ASP A 330 32.00 12.19 -3.71
CA ASP A 330 33.20 13.01 -3.85
C ASP A 330 34.45 12.16 -3.67
#